data_0060209c69efea42de57229f5148ca56
#
_entry.id   0060209c69efea42de57229f5148ca56
#
_cell.length_a   1.000
_cell.length_b   1.000
_cell.length_c   1.000
_cell.angle_alpha   90.00
_cell.angle_beta   90.00
_cell.angle_gamma   90.00
#
_symmetry.space_group_name_H-M   'P 1'
#
loop_
_entity.id
_entity.type
_entity.pdbx_description
1 polymer ?
#
loop_
_entity_poly.entity_id
_entity_poly.type
_entity_poly.pdbx_seq_one_letter_code
_entity_poly.pdbx_strand_id
1 'polypeptide(L)'
;MTKLLLLTMFAVAIVSAQSQAVLGEDTVKVSDHVWAIMGFPNIAIIVGNRATLVVDTGLGPRNGATIARVVAKVASGNPKLFLTTTHFHPEHAGGDAGFPMGTILIRNAVQQQEMELHGKEMVDMFAGRSAQYKELLANVTLRSPDITFDTEAKLDLGGVTARLLWFGGAHTKGDELTFVEPDRTLVSGDVVQNKVVPNIFRDGGTPSSWLAVLDKVIALNALHVLPDHSAPADGSMVVVEKKFISDLRSRSLELKRNGVSADDAGKQLGGEFKTRYPDWPNMNVAGFVRSIYTE
;
A
#
# COMPACT_ATOMS: atom_id res chain seq x y z
N MET A 1 -38.15 16.73 -28.00
CA MET A 1 -38.07 15.43 -27.29
C MET A 1 -36.68 15.34 -26.64
N THR A 2 -36.64 15.59 -25.38
CA THR A 2 -35.45 15.83 -24.56
C THR A 2 -34.93 14.50 -24.01
N LYS A 3 -33.70 14.13 -24.38
CA LYS A 3 -32.99 13.02 -23.70
C LYS A 3 -32.11 13.66 -22.64
N LEU A 4 -32.53 13.54 -21.38
CA LEU A 4 -31.80 14.00 -20.21
C LEU A 4 -30.96 12.84 -19.64
N LEU A 5 -29.69 13.12 -19.49
CA LEU A 5 -28.63 12.54 -18.71
C LEU A 5 -29.00 11.57 -17.57
N LEU A 6 -28.36 10.40 -17.60
CA LEU A 6 -28.05 9.60 -16.42
C LEU A 6 -26.53 9.38 -16.37
N LEU A 7 -25.83 10.31 -15.79
CA LEU A 7 -24.37 10.20 -15.55
C LEU A 7 -23.99 10.95 -14.28
N THR A 8 -24.36 10.45 -13.11
CA THR A 8 -23.80 10.92 -11.84
C THR A 8 -24.24 10.03 -10.67
N MET A 9 -23.63 8.87 -10.45
CA MET A 9 -23.74 8.14 -9.16
C MET A 9 -22.59 7.18 -8.82
N PHE A 10 -21.49 7.17 -9.56
CA PHE A 10 -20.38 6.22 -9.26
C PHE A 10 -19.26 6.80 -8.37
N ALA A 11 -19.14 8.11 -8.21
CA ALA A 11 -18.01 8.71 -7.49
C ALA A 11 -18.15 8.71 -5.96
N VAL A 12 -19.37 8.66 -5.42
CA VAL A 12 -19.61 8.81 -3.97
C VAL A 12 -19.38 7.49 -3.19
N ALA A 13 -19.60 6.35 -3.84
CA ALA A 13 -19.44 5.04 -3.18
C ALA A 13 -17.96 4.66 -2.93
N ILE A 14 -17.04 5.11 -3.77
CA ILE A 14 -15.62 4.74 -3.69
C ILE A 14 -14.95 5.43 -2.49
N VAL A 15 -15.27 6.68 -2.19
CA VAL A 15 -14.65 7.43 -1.08
C VAL A 15 -15.03 6.85 0.29
N SER A 16 -16.24 6.28 0.43
CA SER A 16 -16.67 5.68 1.70
C SER A 16 -16.08 4.29 1.96
N ALA A 17 -15.70 3.55 0.92
CA ALA A 17 -15.10 2.21 1.06
C ALA A 17 -13.64 2.28 1.56
N GLN A 18 -12.89 3.30 1.16
CA GLN A 18 -11.46 3.46 1.49
C GLN A 18 -11.16 3.74 2.98
N SER A 19 -12.16 4.08 3.79
CA SER A 19 -11.99 4.33 5.23
C SER A 19 -12.47 3.18 6.11
N GLN A 20 -12.97 2.07 5.53
CA GLN A 20 -13.56 0.98 6.30
C GLN A 20 -12.50 0.01 6.81
N ALA A 21 -12.30 -0.01 8.13
CA ALA A 21 -11.41 -0.97 8.79
C ALA A 21 -11.93 -2.42 8.69
N VAL A 22 -13.24 -2.62 8.51
CA VAL A 22 -13.86 -3.93 8.23
C VAL A 22 -14.10 -4.03 6.73
N LEU A 23 -13.44 -4.98 6.08
CA LEU A 23 -13.54 -5.17 4.64
C LEU A 23 -14.91 -5.72 4.23
N GLY A 24 -15.45 -5.19 3.14
CA GLY A 24 -16.58 -5.76 2.41
C GLY A 24 -16.15 -6.92 1.51
N GLU A 25 -17.12 -7.48 0.78
CA GLU A 25 -16.88 -8.57 -0.19
C GLU A 25 -16.99 -8.12 -1.67
N ASP A 26 -17.25 -6.83 -1.88
CA ASP A 26 -17.31 -6.27 -3.23
C ASP A 26 -15.92 -6.10 -3.82
N THR A 27 -15.78 -6.40 -5.10
CA THR A 27 -14.51 -6.30 -5.81
C THR A 27 -14.58 -5.33 -6.98
N VAL A 28 -13.47 -4.67 -7.24
CA VAL A 28 -13.24 -3.85 -8.43
C VAL A 28 -12.21 -4.54 -9.31
N LYS A 29 -12.46 -4.65 -10.60
CA LYS A 29 -11.48 -5.17 -11.56
C LYS A 29 -10.50 -4.04 -11.90
N VAL A 30 -9.22 -4.23 -11.55
CA VAL A 30 -8.13 -3.25 -11.79
C VAL A 30 -7.52 -3.47 -13.18
N SER A 31 -7.28 -4.74 -13.54
CA SER A 31 -6.75 -5.16 -14.85
C SER A 31 -7.23 -6.58 -15.17
N ASP A 32 -6.74 -7.19 -16.25
CA ASP A 32 -7.28 -8.48 -16.71
C ASP A 32 -7.18 -9.59 -15.66
N HIS A 33 -6.10 -9.61 -14.88
CA HIS A 33 -5.85 -10.64 -13.88
C HIS A 33 -5.85 -10.11 -12.43
N VAL A 34 -6.12 -8.81 -12.22
CA VAL A 34 -6.07 -8.18 -10.89
C VAL A 34 -7.43 -7.64 -10.48
N TRP A 35 -7.93 -8.11 -9.34
CA TRP A 35 -9.11 -7.58 -8.64
C TRP A 35 -8.65 -6.91 -7.35
N ALA A 36 -9.43 -5.94 -6.87
CA ALA A 36 -9.20 -5.30 -5.58
C ALA A 36 -10.45 -5.33 -4.72
N ILE A 37 -10.29 -5.62 -3.42
CA ILE A 37 -11.25 -5.23 -2.39
C ILE A 37 -10.83 -3.85 -1.92
N MET A 38 -11.70 -2.85 -2.10
CA MET A 38 -11.40 -1.50 -1.67
C MET A 38 -11.67 -1.34 -0.17
N GLY A 39 -10.70 -0.85 0.57
CA GLY A 39 -10.84 -0.73 2.03
C GLY A 39 -9.64 -0.05 2.71
N PHE A 40 -9.37 -0.44 3.92
CA PHE A 40 -8.22 0.00 4.71
C PHE A 40 -7.45 -1.24 5.22
N PRO A 41 -6.41 -1.67 4.45
CA PRO A 41 -5.98 -1.21 3.13
C PRO A 41 -6.83 -1.77 1.97
N ASN A 42 -6.55 -1.34 0.74
CA ASN A 42 -7.00 -2.05 -0.46
C ASN A 42 -6.24 -3.38 -0.56
N ILE A 43 -6.96 -4.43 -0.93
CA ILE A 43 -6.38 -5.78 -1.04
C ILE A 43 -6.32 -6.17 -2.51
N ALA A 44 -5.16 -6.59 -3.01
CA ALA A 44 -5.06 -7.11 -4.37
C ALA A 44 -5.25 -8.64 -4.40
N ILE A 45 -6.01 -9.11 -5.40
CA ILE A 45 -6.20 -10.53 -5.70
C ILE A 45 -5.76 -10.76 -7.15
N ILE A 46 -4.67 -11.47 -7.34
CA ILE A 46 -4.05 -11.73 -8.65
C ILE A 46 -4.36 -13.18 -9.02
N VAL A 47 -5.12 -13.39 -10.09
CA VAL A 47 -5.66 -14.70 -10.46
C VAL A 47 -5.00 -15.20 -11.74
N GLY A 48 -4.24 -16.26 -11.63
CA GLY A 48 -3.74 -17.04 -12.77
C GLY A 48 -4.54 -18.34 -12.96
N ASN A 49 -4.12 -19.17 -13.93
CA ASN A 49 -4.82 -20.42 -14.25
C ASN A 49 -4.46 -21.57 -13.29
N ARG A 50 -3.40 -21.46 -12.50
CA ARG A 50 -2.89 -22.53 -11.62
C ARG A 50 -2.81 -22.13 -10.14
N ALA A 51 -2.78 -20.85 -9.87
CA ALA A 51 -2.65 -20.32 -8.52
C ALA A 51 -3.19 -18.90 -8.44
N THR A 52 -3.43 -18.46 -7.22
CA THR A 52 -3.83 -17.08 -6.87
C THR A 52 -2.84 -16.52 -5.87
N LEU A 53 -2.46 -15.26 -6.04
CA LEU A 53 -1.73 -14.49 -5.05
C LEU A 53 -2.63 -13.41 -4.48
N VAL A 54 -2.64 -13.30 -3.15
CA VAL A 54 -3.23 -12.15 -2.44
C VAL A 54 -2.11 -11.28 -1.92
N VAL A 55 -2.23 -9.97 -2.12
CA VAL A 55 -1.34 -8.97 -1.55
C VAL A 55 -2.09 -8.21 -0.48
N ASP A 56 -1.56 -8.27 0.74
CA ASP A 56 -2.11 -7.80 2.00
C ASP A 56 -3.27 -8.65 2.57
N THR A 57 -3.43 -8.57 3.88
CA THR A 57 -4.29 -9.47 4.64
C THR A 57 -5.44 -8.76 5.37
N GLY A 58 -5.42 -7.43 5.39
CA GLY A 58 -6.37 -6.63 6.14
C GLY A 58 -6.10 -6.61 7.64
N LEU A 59 -6.80 -5.72 8.34
CA LEU A 59 -6.69 -5.49 9.77
C LEU A 59 -7.31 -6.65 10.55
N GLY A 60 -6.49 -7.63 10.91
CA GLY A 60 -6.86 -8.76 11.76
C GLY A 60 -7.56 -9.93 11.06
N PRO A 61 -7.67 -11.10 11.75
CA PRO A 61 -8.12 -12.37 11.16
C PRO A 61 -9.53 -12.33 10.56
N ARG A 62 -10.43 -11.48 11.06
CA ARG A 62 -11.77 -11.28 10.49
C ARG A 62 -11.71 -10.79 9.05
N ASN A 63 -10.83 -9.82 8.76
CA ASN A 63 -10.63 -9.33 7.40
C ASN A 63 -9.97 -10.39 6.52
N GLY A 64 -8.96 -11.11 7.03
CA GLY A 64 -8.37 -12.23 6.32
C GLY A 64 -9.39 -13.28 5.89
N ALA A 65 -10.32 -13.64 6.78
CA ALA A 65 -11.41 -14.57 6.47
C ALA A 65 -12.37 -14.00 5.41
N THR A 66 -12.63 -12.69 5.41
CA THR A 66 -13.42 -12.03 4.37
C THR A 66 -12.71 -12.12 3.02
N ILE A 67 -11.42 -11.80 2.98
CA ILE A 67 -10.60 -11.89 1.77
C ILE A 67 -10.59 -13.33 1.23
N ALA A 68 -10.40 -14.34 2.10
CA ALA A 68 -10.42 -15.74 1.70
C ALA A 68 -11.75 -16.16 1.05
N ARG A 69 -12.90 -15.67 1.54
CA ARG A 69 -14.21 -15.91 0.90
C ARG A 69 -14.32 -15.25 -0.46
N VAL A 70 -13.79 -14.04 -0.61
CA VAL A 70 -13.77 -13.34 -1.91
C VAL A 70 -12.87 -14.08 -2.90
N VAL A 71 -11.68 -14.51 -2.47
CA VAL A 71 -10.79 -15.33 -3.32
C VAL A 71 -11.49 -16.59 -3.81
N ALA A 72 -12.22 -17.30 -2.96
CA ALA A 72 -12.97 -18.50 -3.36
C ALA A 72 -14.04 -18.21 -4.43
N LYS A 73 -14.54 -16.97 -4.50
CA LYS A 73 -15.51 -16.55 -5.52
C LYS A 73 -14.82 -16.15 -6.84
N VAL A 74 -13.79 -15.30 -6.78
CA VAL A 74 -13.15 -14.73 -8.00
C VAL A 74 -12.14 -15.68 -8.63
N ALA A 75 -11.56 -16.60 -7.86
CA ALA A 75 -10.55 -17.56 -8.28
C ALA A 75 -11.02 -19.02 -8.10
N SER A 76 -12.31 -19.28 -8.33
CA SER A 76 -12.90 -20.61 -8.14
C SER A 76 -12.14 -21.66 -8.97
N GLY A 77 -11.73 -22.75 -8.31
CA GLY A 77 -10.98 -23.85 -8.94
C GLY A 77 -9.46 -23.75 -8.83
N ASN A 78 -8.90 -22.65 -8.35
CA ASN A 78 -7.46 -22.57 -8.12
C ASN A 78 -7.06 -23.33 -6.82
N PRO A 79 -6.22 -24.36 -6.93
CA PRO A 79 -5.88 -25.21 -5.78
C PRO A 79 -4.81 -24.60 -4.88
N LYS A 80 -4.06 -23.59 -5.35
CA LYS A 80 -2.93 -22.99 -4.63
C LYS A 80 -3.21 -21.51 -4.34
N LEU A 81 -3.04 -21.15 -3.06
CA LEU A 81 -3.14 -19.79 -2.60
C LEU A 81 -1.80 -19.35 -2.02
N PHE A 82 -1.28 -18.27 -2.58
CA PHE A 82 -0.13 -17.55 -2.07
C PHE A 82 -0.58 -16.26 -1.42
N LEU A 83 0.19 -15.81 -0.44
CA LEU A 83 -0.02 -14.59 0.31
C LEU A 83 1.29 -13.83 0.42
N THR A 84 1.24 -12.53 0.23
CA THR A 84 2.34 -11.62 0.56
C THR A 84 1.79 -10.35 1.21
N THR A 85 2.66 -9.53 1.76
CA THR A 85 2.30 -8.27 2.40
C THR A 85 3.20 -7.15 1.91
N THR A 86 2.62 -5.97 1.64
CA THR A 86 3.38 -4.82 1.14
C THR A 86 4.36 -4.30 2.19
N HIS A 87 3.96 -4.31 3.46
CA HIS A 87 4.84 -4.01 4.59
C HIS A 87 4.26 -4.57 5.91
N PHE A 88 4.98 -4.40 7.01
CA PHE A 88 4.71 -5.11 8.27
C PHE A 88 3.60 -4.50 9.15
N HIS A 89 2.98 -3.40 8.78
CA HIS A 89 1.91 -2.78 9.58
C HIS A 89 0.68 -3.69 9.73
N PRO A 90 -0.03 -3.63 10.86
CA PRO A 90 -1.10 -4.58 11.18
C PRO A 90 -2.29 -4.57 10.21
N GLU A 91 -2.58 -3.45 9.58
CA GLU A 91 -3.64 -3.34 8.55
C GLU A 91 -3.29 -4.10 7.28
N HIS A 92 -2.00 -4.30 7.01
CA HIS A 92 -1.47 -5.06 5.86
C HIS A 92 -1.19 -6.51 6.21
N ALA A 93 -0.65 -6.77 7.40
CA ALA A 93 -0.11 -8.07 7.77
C ALA A 93 -0.85 -8.79 8.92
N GLY A 94 -1.90 -8.19 9.50
CA GLY A 94 -2.56 -8.74 10.69
C GLY A 94 -3.63 -9.80 10.42
N GLY A 95 -4.02 -10.01 9.17
CA GLY A 95 -5.15 -10.88 8.83
C GLY A 95 -4.79 -12.31 8.41
N ASP A 96 -3.51 -12.67 8.39
CA ASP A 96 -3.03 -13.95 7.86
C ASP A 96 -3.70 -15.20 8.49
N ALA A 97 -3.99 -15.16 9.79
CA ALA A 97 -4.69 -16.24 10.50
C ALA A 97 -6.15 -16.47 10.01
N GLY A 98 -6.71 -15.55 9.22
CA GLY A 98 -8.03 -15.71 8.60
C GLY A 98 -8.02 -16.52 7.30
N PHE A 99 -6.86 -16.82 6.75
CA PHE A 99 -6.73 -17.61 5.53
C PHE A 99 -6.74 -19.11 5.80
N PRO A 100 -7.11 -19.94 4.80
CA PRO A 100 -7.09 -21.39 4.93
C PRO A 100 -5.71 -21.93 5.30
N MET A 101 -5.68 -23.02 6.09
CA MET A 101 -4.44 -23.77 6.32
C MET A 101 -3.85 -24.22 4.97
N GLY A 102 -2.53 -24.13 4.84
CA GLY A 102 -1.82 -24.46 3.60
C GLY A 102 -1.67 -23.27 2.65
N THR A 103 -2.19 -22.07 3.00
CA THR A 103 -1.81 -20.83 2.31
C THR A 103 -0.34 -20.54 2.52
N ILE A 104 0.40 -20.36 1.43
CA ILE A 104 1.85 -20.13 1.44
C ILE A 104 2.12 -18.65 1.59
N LEU A 105 2.72 -18.25 2.70
CA LEU A 105 3.12 -16.86 2.97
C LEU A 105 4.53 -16.61 2.47
N ILE A 106 4.69 -15.61 1.62
CA ILE A 106 5.98 -15.13 1.10
C ILE A 106 6.21 -13.72 1.63
N ARG A 107 7.43 -13.39 2.02
CA ARG A 107 7.77 -12.04 2.52
C ARG A 107 9.23 -11.73 2.23
N ASN A 108 9.58 -10.47 1.93
CA ASN A 108 10.98 -10.11 1.85
C ASN A 108 11.66 -10.16 3.23
N ALA A 109 12.97 -10.46 3.24
CA ALA A 109 13.71 -10.67 4.48
C ALA A 109 13.79 -9.41 5.36
N VAL A 110 13.85 -8.22 4.76
CA VAL A 110 13.91 -6.95 5.50
C VAL A 110 12.58 -6.69 6.21
N GLN A 111 11.44 -6.91 5.54
CA GLN A 111 10.12 -6.78 6.15
C GLN A 111 9.93 -7.78 7.31
N GLN A 112 10.45 -9.01 7.15
CA GLN A 112 10.39 -10.01 8.22
C GLN A 112 11.19 -9.55 9.45
N GLN A 113 12.36 -8.96 9.26
CA GLN A 113 13.14 -8.39 10.38
C GLN A 113 12.38 -7.26 11.08
N GLU A 114 11.73 -6.37 10.33
CA GLU A 114 10.90 -5.31 10.94
C GLU A 114 9.71 -5.90 11.72
N MET A 115 9.07 -6.94 11.17
CA MET A 115 7.98 -7.66 11.85
C MET A 115 8.44 -8.25 13.18
N GLU A 116 9.62 -8.87 13.23
CA GLU A 116 10.19 -9.44 14.45
C GLU A 116 10.57 -8.38 15.49
N LEU A 117 11.09 -7.24 15.04
CA LEU A 117 11.52 -6.16 15.93
C LEU A 117 10.36 -5.30 16.45
N HIS A 118 9.39 -5.00 15.59
CA HIS A 118 8.39 -3.95 15.84
C HIS A 118 6.94 -4.43 15.72
N GLY A 119 6.69 -5.63 15.19
CA GLY A 119 5.34 -6.07 14.86
C GLY A 119 4.39 -6.06 16.05
N LYS A 120 4.84 -6.56 17.22
CA LYS A 120 4.00 -6.54 18.43
C LYS A 120 3.67 -5.12 18.89
N GLU A 121 4.64 -4.21 18.89
CA GLU A 121 4.43 -2.82 19.27
C GLU A 121 3.42 -2.15 18.33
N MET A 122 3.51 -2.44 17.02
CA MET A 122 2.59 -1.92 16.03
C MET A 122 1.17 -2.43 16.25
N VAL A 123 0.99 -3.71 16.54
CA VAL A 123 -0.32 -4.28 16.88
C VAL A 123 -0.91 -3.57 18.10
N ASP A 124 -0.13 -3.38 19.16
CA ASP A 124 -0.56 -2.70 20.39
C ASP A 124 -0.94 -1.22 20.10
N MET A 125 -0.15 -0.51 19.29
CA MET A 125 -0.42 0.87 18.90
C MET A 125 -1.71 0.99 18.08
N PHE A 126 -1.91 0.11 17.11
CA PHE A 126 -3.13 0.10 16.30
C PHE A 126 -4.37 -0.27 17.13
N ALA A 127 -4.26 -1.27 18.00
CA ALA A 127 -5.34 -1.65 18.91
C ALA A 127 -5.75 -0.49 19.85
N GLY A 128 -4.81 0.40 20.17
CA GLY A 128 -5.06 1.61 20.97
C GLY A 128 -5.83 2.71 20.25
N ARG A 129 -5.94 2.67 18.88
CA ARG A 129 -6.59 3.75 18.10
C ARG A 129 -8.12 3.80 18.29
N SER A 130 -8.78 2.64 18.48
CA SER A 130 -10.22 2.56 18.70
C SER A 130 -10.66 1.22 19.26
N ALA A 131 -11.88 1.13 19.82
CA ALA A 131 -12.48 -0.13 20.28
C ALA A 131 -12.62 -1.12 19.11
N GLN A 132 -12.96 -0.67 17.91
CA GLN A 132 -13.08 -1.50 16.72
C GLN A 132 -11.72 -2.11 16.32
N TYR A 133 -10.64 -1.32 16.32
CA TYR A 133 -9.29 -1.82 16.01
C TYR A 133 -8.83 -2.83 17.06
N LYS A 134 -9.13 -2.57 18.34
CA LYS A 134 -8.83 -3.51 19.43
C LYS A 134 -9.54 -4.85 19.23
N GLU A 135 -10.80 -4.84 18.82
CA GLU A 135 -11.58 -6.06 18.54
C GLU A 135 -11.00 -6.81 17.34
N LEU A 136 -10.71 -6.11 16.22
CA LEU A 136 -10.18 -6.71 15.01
C LEU A 136 -8.81 -7.37 15.23
N LEU A 137 -7.97 -6.78 16.07
CA LEU A 137 -6.60 -7.22 16.35
C LEU A 137 -6.48 -8.18 17.55
N ALA A 138 -7.59 -8.53 18.21
CA ALA A 138 -7.55 -9.32 19.45
C ALA A 138 -6.86 -10.69 19.32
N ASN A 139 -6.89 -11.30 18.13
CA ASN A 139 -6.33 -12.63 17.87
C ASN A 139 -5.29 -12.60 16.73
N VAL A 140 -4.57 -11.49 16.57
CA VAL A 140 -3.51 -11.38 15.58
C VAL A 140 -2.35 -12.29 15.96
N THR A 141 -1.89 -13.04 14.99
CA THR A 141 -0.64 -13.80 15.03
C THR A 141 0.36 -13.18 14.06
N LEU A 142 1.58 -12.99 14.52
CA LEU A 142 2.68 -12.52 13.64
C LEU A 142 3.39 -13.75 13.07
N ARG A 143 2.77 -14.37 12.07
CA ARG A 143 3.28 -15.60 11.46
C ARG A 143 4.58 -15.33 10.72
N SER A 144 5.57 -16.23 10.90
CA SER A 144 6.75 -16.27 10.04
C SER A 144 6.36 -16.74 8.63
N PRO A 145 7.00 -16.21 7.58
CA PRO A 145 6.73 -16.65 6.21
C PRO A 145 7.23 -18.08 5.97
N ASP A 146 6.58 -18.77 5.03
CA ASP A 146 7.04 -20.08 4.53
C ASP A 146 8.24 -19.92 3.58
N ILE A 147 8.29 -18.77 2.89
CA ILE A 147 9.34 -18.43 1.93
C ILE A 147 9.79 -16.99 2.19
N THR A 148 11.09 -16.77 2.27
CA THR A 148 11.68 -15.42 2.27
C THR A 148 12.47 -15.19 0.98
N PHE A 149 12.57 -13.92 0.57
CA PHE A 149 13.42 -13.49 -0.53
C PHE A 149 14.16 -12.20 -0.17
N ASP A 150 15.30 -11.93 -0.82
CA ASP A 150 16.12 -10.75 -0.52
C ASP A 150 15.70 -9.53 -1.37
N THR A 151 15.68 -9.65 -2.69
CA THR A 151 15.44 -8.51 -3.60
C THR A 151 14.29 -8.73 -4.56
N GLU A 152 14.13 -9.95 -5.08
CA GLU A 152 13.05 -10.30 -6.02
C GLU A 152 12.67 -11.77 -5.86
N ALA A 153 11.36 -12.03 -5.88
CA ALA A 153 10.80 -13.36 -6.11
C ALA A 153 9.82 -13.31 -7.28
N LYS A 154 9.77 -14.39 -8.08
CA LYS A 154 8.85 -14.54 -9.21
C LYS A 154 7.92 -15.71 -8.98
N LEU A 155 6.62 -15.45 -9.04
CA LEU A 155 5.58 -16.47 -8.93
C LEU A 155 4.89 -16.61 -10.28
N ASP A 156 5.03 -17.81 -10.90
CA ASP A 156 4.23 -18.19 -12.06
C ASP A 156 2.87 -18.73 -11.57
N LEU A 157 1.84 -17.94 -11.75
CA LEU A 157 0.47 -18.27 -11.36
C LEU A 157 -0.29 -19.01 -12.47
N GLY A 158 0.35 -19.28 -13.60
CA GLY A 158 -0.25 -19.89 -14.79
C GLY A 158 -0.81 -18.84 -15.75
N GLY A 159 0.00 -18.43 -16.74
CA GLY A 159 -0.32 -17.36 -17.68
C GLY A 159 -0.14 -15.94 -17.14
N VAL A 160 0.11 -15.81 -15.85
CA VAL A 160 0.37 -14.56 -15.13
C VAL A 160 1.60 -14.75 -14.26
N THR A 161 2.50 -13.79 -14.28
CA THR A 161 3.66 -13.74 -13.39
C THR A 161 3.52 -12.58 -12.43
N ALA A 162 3.56 -12.85 -11.14
CA ALA A 162 3.70 -11.83 -10.10
C ALA A 162 5.17 -11.73 -9.68
N ARG A 163 5.74 -10.53 -9.80
CA ARG A 163 7.08 -10.21 -9.34
C ARG A 163 6.97 -9.48 -8.01
N LEU A 164 7.46 -10.08 -6.94
CA LEU A 164 7.59 -9.47 -5.62
C LEU A 164 8.94 -8.78 -5.57
N LEU A 165 8.96 -7.48 -5.33
CA LEU A 165 10.14 -6.62 -5.51
C LEU A 165 10.43 -5.83 -4.23
N TRP A 166 11.66 -5.91 -3.76
CA TRP A 166 12.19 -4.98 -2.78
C TRP A 166 13.21 -4.04 -3.42
N PHE A 167 12.90 -2.77 -3.49
CA PHE A 167 13.77 -1.76 -4.12
C PHE A 167 14.54 -0.90 -3.11
N GLY A 168 14.32 -1.11 -1.83
CA GLY A 168 14.84 -0.33 -0.71
C GLY A 168 13.70 0.24 0.11
N GLY A 169 14.04 0.88 1.23
CA GLY A 169 13.07 1.48 2.14
C GLY A 169 12.55 2.83 1.64
N ALA A 170 11.25 3.04 1.82
CA ALA A 170 10.53 4.29 1.57
C ALA A 170 9.63 4.62 2.77
N HIS A 171 8.40 4.08 2.84
CA HIS A 171 7.49 4.18 3.97
C HIS A 171 8.03 3.42 5.19
N THR A 172 8.41 2.16 4.98
CA THR A 172 9.15 1.29 5.91
C THR A 172 10.50 0.89 5.30
N LYS A 173 11.31 0.07 5.98
CA LYS A 173 12.54 -0.50 5.38
C LYS A 173 12.23 -1.63 4.42
N GLY A 174 11.21 -2.43 4.74
CA GLY A 174 10.86 -3.65 4.04
C GLY A 174 9.69 -3.51 3.07
N ASP A 175 9.47 -2.30 2.51
CA ASP A 175 8.39 -2.08 1.54
C ASP A 175 8.51 -3.03 0.35
N GLU A 176 7.50 -3.85 0.14
CA GLU A 176 7.39 -4.77 -0.97
C GLU A 176 6.40 -4.24 -2.01
N LEU A 177 6.82 -4.30 -3.26
CA LEU A 177 6.00 -3.94 -4.41
C LEU A 177 5.67 -5.23 -5.18
N THR A 178 4.44 -5.38 -5.66
CA THR A 178 4.08 -6.49 -6.53
C THR A 178 3.79 -5.98 -7.94
N PHE A 179 4.57 -6.46 -8.93
CA PHE A 179 4.36 -6.13 -10.33
C PHE A 179 3.82 -7.34 -11.10
N VAL A 180 2.69 -7.17 -11.76
CA VAL A 180 1.93 -8.25 -12.43
C VAL A 180 2.11 -8.17 -13.93
N GLU A 181 2.60 -9.24 -14.54
CA GLU A 181 2.78 -9.41 -15.98
C GLU A 181 1.79 -10.46 -16.52
N PRO A 182 1.13 -10.24 -17.68
CA PRO A 182 1.38 -9.20 -18.69
C PRO A 182 0.63 -7.89 -18.44
N ASP A 183 -0.21 -7.78 -17.41
CA ASP A 183 -1.11 -6.64 -17.17
C ASP A 183 -0.37 -5.31 -16.94
N ARG A 184 0.90 -5.38 -16.56
CA ARG A 184 1.70 -4.23 -16.14
C ARG A 184 1.01 -3.46 -15.01
N THR A 185 0.42 -4.20 -14.07
CA THR A 185 -0.22 -3.66 -12.87
C THR A 185 0.77 -3.66 -11.72
N LEU A 186 0.94 -2.52 -11.07
CA LEU A 186 1.71 -2.36 -9.85
C LEU A 186 0.78 -2.30 -8.64
N VAL A 187 0.94 -3.22 -7.69
CA VAL A 187 0.42 -3.05 -6.32
C VAL A 187 1.53 -2.38 -5.53
N SER A 188 1.29 -1.15 -5.08
CA SER A 188 2.35 -0.25 -4.63
C SER A 188 2.47 -0.12 -3.12
N GLY A 189 1.57 -0.71 -2.35
CA GLY A 189 1.57 -0.48 -0.92
C GLY A 189 1.43 1.01 -0.60
N ASP A 190 2.15 1.43 0.43
CA ASP A 190 2.25 2.83 0.83
C ASP A 190 3.36 3.62 0.11
N VAL A 191 4.08 2.97 -0.83
CA VAL A 191 5.18 3.63 -1.57
C VAL A 191 4.67 4.61 -2.62
N VAL A 192 3.53 4.31 -3.27
CA VAL A 192 2.89 5.22 -4.24
C VAL A 192 1.41 5.33 -3.90
N GLN A 193 0.95 6.53 -3.63
CA GLN A 193 -0.42 6.82 -3.23
C GLN A 193 -1.04 7.92 -4.11
N ASN A 194 -2.34 7.84 -4.35
CA ASN A 194 -3.05 8.83 -5.15
C ASN A 194 -3.46 10.04 -4.31
N LYS A 195 -2.70 11.14 -4.41
CA LYS A 195 -2.98 12.41 -3.70
C LYS A 195 -2.96 12.29 -2.18
N VAL A 196 -2.09 11.43 -1.66
CA VAL A 196 -1.82 11.28 -0.22
C VAL A 196 -0.41 11.78 0.05
N VAL A 197 -0.25 12.59 1.10
CA VAL A 197 1.08 13.06 1.53
C VAL A 197 1.87 11.88 2.07
N PRO A 198 3.09 11.63 1.55
CA PRO A 198 3.94 10.53 2.02
C PRO A 198 4.24 10.60 3.51
N ASN A 199 4.36 9.46 4.14
CA ASN A 199 4.73 9.33 5.54
C ASN A 199 5.83 8.30 5.71
N ILE A 200 6.94 8.67 6.34
CA ILE A 200 8.02 7.75 6.71
C ILE A 200 7.74 7.29 8.14
N PHE A 201 7.67 5.98 8.31
CA PHE A 201 7.48 5.40 9.62
C PHE A 201 8.82 5.24 10.34
N ARG A 202 8.98 5.89 11.51
CA ARG A 202 10.15 5.78 12.42
C ARG A 202 11.49 5.62 11.69
N ASP A 203 12.03 4.38 11.76
CA ASP A 203 13.30 3.99 11.13
C ASP A 203 13.12 3.49 9.70
N GLY A 204 12.06 3.90 9.00
CA GLY A 204 11.77 3.56 7.62
C GLY A 204 12.87 3.99 6.65
N GLY A 205 12.49 4.29 5.42
CA GLY A 205 13.40 4.92 4.47
C GLY A 205 13.71 6.37 4.83
N THR A 206 14.39 7.03 3.91
CA THR A 206 14.60 8.48 3.94
C THR A 206 13.91 9.11 2.72
N PRO A 207 13.66 10.43 2.71
CA PRO A 207 13.19 11.11 1.49
C PRO A 207 14.07 10.84 0.27
N SER A 208 15.40 10.74 0.45
CA SER A 208 16.32 10.41 -0.63
C SER A 208 16.23 8.96 -1.07
N SER A 209 16.10 7.99 -0.16
CA SER A 209 15.92 6.58 -0.52
C SER A 209 14.58 6.35 -1.20
N TRP A 210 13.50 7.05 -0.76
CA TRP A 210 12.19 6.98 -1.40
C TRP A 210 12.25 7.45 -2.86
N LEU A 211 12.93 8.57 -3.14
CA LEU A 211 13.15 9.04 -4.51
C LEU A 211 13.88 8.00 -5.36
N ALA A 212 14.92 7.33 -4.80
CA ALA A 212 15.64 6.27 -5.50
C ALA A 212 14.77 5.02 -5.75
N VAL A 213 13.87 4.67 -4.83
CA VAL A 213 12.86 3.62 -5.02
C VAL A 213 11.92 3.99 -6.17
N LEU A 214 11.40 5.23 -6.18
CA LEU A 214 10.49 5.70 -7.23
C LEU A 214 11.15 5.73 -8.62
N ASP A 215 12.47 5.96 -8.73
CA ASP A 215 13.19 5.82 -10.00
C ASP A 215 13.11 4.39 -10.55
N LYS A 216 13.28 3.38 -9.69
CA LYS A 216 13.16 1.98 -10.07
C LYS A 216 11.71 1.61 -10.42
N VAL A 217 10.74 2.16 -9.67
CA VAL A 217 9.30 1.95 -9.94
C VAL A 217 8.88 2.53 -11.28
N ILE A 218 9.34 3.74 -11.64
CA ILE A 218 9.10 4.34 -12.95
C ILE A 218 9.63 3.44 -14.08
N ALA A 219 10.79 2.81 -13.89
CA ALA A 219 11.38 1.91 -14.89
C ALA A 219 10.54 0.65 -15.15
N LEU A 220 9.64 0.24 -14.24
CA LEU A 220 8.68 -0.84 -14.47
C LEU A 220 7.65 -0.48 -15.54
N ASN A 221 7.43 0.82 -15.79
CA ASN A 221 6.50 1.33 -16.78
C ASN A 221 5.09 0.75 -16.62
N ALA A 222 4.57 0.82 -15.38
CA ALA A 222 3.24 0.32 -15.04
C ALA A 222 2.15 1.03 -15.85
N LEU A 223 1.10 0.29 -16.24
CA LEU A 223 -0.12 0.84 -16.85
C LEU A 223 -1.17 1.13 -15.79
N HIS A 224 -1.26 0.27 -14.79
CA HIS A 224 -2.21 0.37 -13.68
C HIS A 224 -1.44 0.40 -12.37
N VAL A 225 -1.86 1.25 -11.44
CA VAL A 225 -1.31 1.31 -10.07
C VAL A 225 -2.46 1.15 -9.10
N LEU A 226 -2.33 0.15 -8.22
CA LEU A 226 -3.22 -0.09 -7.09
C LEU A 226 -2.49 0.26 -5.80
N PRO A 227 -2.74 1.43 -5.21
CA PRO A 227 -2.22 1.81 -3.90
C PRO A 227 -3.09 1.25 -2.78
N ASP A 228 -2.59 1.26 -1.54
CA ASP A 228 -3.28 0.63 -0.43
C ASP A 228 -4.32 1.55 0.25
N HIS A 229 -4.11 2.86 0.28
CA HIS A 229 -4.98 3.80 1.00
C HIS A 229 -5.60 4.88 0.11
N SER A 230 -5.62 4.66 -1.21
CA SER A 230 -6.19 5.62 -2.15
C SER A 230 -6.76 4.93 -3.39
N ALA A 231 -7.44 5.68 -4.26
CA ALA A 231 -8.06 5.12 -5.46
C ALA A 231 -7.00 4.67 -6.47
N PRO A 232 -7.21 3.52 -7.15
CA PRO A 232 -6.37 3.10 -8.28
C PRO A 232 -6.33 4.17 -9.37
N ALA A 233 -5.20 4.22 -10.09
CA ALA A 233 -5.02 5.09 -11.26
C ALA A 233 -4.03 4.48 -12.26
N ASP A 234 -3.67 5.24 -13.28
CA ASP A 234 -2.65 4.85 -14.24
C ASP A 234 -1.22 5.10 -13.72
N GLY A 235 -0.21 4.68 -14.49
CA GLY A 235 1.19 4.77 -14.12
C GLY A 235 1.74 6.19 -13.94
N SER A 236 1.01 7.24 -14.38
CA SER A 236 1.41 8.63 -14.17
C SER A 236 1.43 9.01 -12.69
N MET A 237 0.68 8.26 -11.85
CA MET A 237 0.67 8.44 -10.40
C MET A 237 2.08 8.38 -9.80
N VAL A 238 2.93 7.45 -10.26
CA VAL A 238 4.32 7.31 -9.78
C VAL A 238 5.14 8.57 -10.06
N VAL A 239 4.96 9.17 -11.22
CA VAL A 239 5.65 10.41 -11.62
C VAL A 239 5.18 11.59 -10.79
N VAL A 240 3.87 11.67 -10.51
CA VAL A 240 3.28 12.72 -9.66
C VAL A 240 3.81 12.61 -8.23
N GLU A 241 3.84 11.41 -7.65
CA GLU A 241 4.38 11.14 -6.32
C GLU A 241 5.86 11.55 -6.23
N LYS A 242 6.68 11.10 -7.20
CA LYS A 242 8.09 11.47 -7.24
C LYS A 242 8.29 12.98 -7.34
N LYS A 243 7.51 13.66 -8.19
CA LYS A 243 7.58 15.10 -8.34
C LYS A 243 7.22 15.81 -7.02
N PHE A 244 6.16 15.37 -6.34
CA PHE A 244 5.74 15.93 -5.06
C PHE A 244 6.87 15.82 -4.02
N ILE A 245 7.47 14.64 -3.84
CA ILE A 245 8.56 14.41 -2.89
C ILE A 245 9.79 15.25 -3.26
N SER A 246 10.17 15.29 -4.54
CA SER A 246 11.32 16.05 -5.02
C SER A 246 11.16 17.56 -4.79
N ASP A 247 9.99 18.11 -5.10
CA ASP A 247 9.69 19.54 -4.88
C ASP A 247 9.69 19.86 -3.38
N LEU A 248 9.03 19.03 -2.56
CA LEU A 248 8.98 19.21 -1.11
C LEU A 248 10.38 19.16 -0.50
N ARG A 249 11.20 18.19 -0.92
CA ARG A 249 12.58 18.06 -0.45
C ARG A 249 13.43 19.26 -0.82
N SER A 250 13.36 19.71 -2.07
CA SER A 250 14.13 20.86 -2.55
C SER A 250 13.80 22.13 -1.78
N ARG A 251 12.51 22.40 -1.56
CA ARG A 251 12.06 23.56 -0.79
C ARG A 251 12.41 23.46 0.70
N SER A 252 12.29 22.28 1.29
CA SER A 252 12.68 22.06 2.69
C SER A 252 14.16 22.32 2.92
N LEU A 253 15.02 21.82 2.02
CA LEU A 253 16.46 22.05 2.10
C LEU A 253 16.86 23.53 1.88
N GLU A 254 16.12 24.26 1.05
CA GLU A 254 16.29 25.70 0.89
C GLU A 254 15.97 26.44 2.20
N LEU A 255 14.82 26.15 2.83
CA LEU A 255 14.45 26.75 4.11
C LEU A 255 15.44 26.37 5.24
N LYS A 256 15.91 25.13 5.27
CA LYS A 256 16.96 24.67 6.22
C LYS A 256 18.25 25.51 6.07
N ARG A 257 18.71 25.72 4.83
CA ARG A 257 19.90 26.60 4.57
C ARG A 257 19.70 28.03 5.00
N ASN A 258 18.46 28.54 4.94
CA ASN A 258 18.10 29.89 5.39
C ASN A 258 17.85 29.98 6.91
N GLY A 259 18.14 28.94 7.68
CA GLY A 259 18.00 28.93 9.13
C GLY A 259 16.57 28.76 9.66
N VAL A 260 15.60 28.43 8.82
CA VAL A 260 14.22 28.17 9.24
C VAL A 260 14.15 26.83 9.98
N SER A 261 13.44 26.78 11.10
CA SER A 261 13.23 25.52 11.85
C SER A 261 12.41 24.51 11.06
N ALA A 262 12.56 23.20 11.35
CA ALA A 262 11.77 22.17 10.70
C ALA A 262 10.26 22.34 10.90
N ASP A 263 9.84 22.80 12.08
CA ASP A 263 8.43 23.01 12.41
C ASP A 263 7.85 24.22 11.66
N ASP A 264 8.59 25.32 11.55
CA ASP A 264 8.13 26.50 10.80
C ASP A 264 8.16 26.22 9.30
N ALA A 265 9.16 25.49 8.78
CA ALA A 265 9.19 25.02 7.42
C ALA A 265 7.99 24.10 7.11
N GLY A 266 7.63 23.19 8.01
CA GLY A 266 6.46 22.32 7.86
C GLY A 266 5.15 23.10 7.74
N LYS A 267 4.96 24.16 8.55
CA LYS A 267 3.80 25.05 8.48
C LYS A 267 3.77 25.85 7.16
N GLN A 268 4.90 26.45 6.79
CA GLN A 268 5.02 27.26 5.56
C GLN A 268 4.76 26.40 4.33
N LEU A 269 5.41 25.23 4.23
CA LEU A 269 5.30 24.33 3.09
C LEU A 269 3.91 23.68 3.00
N GLY A 270 3.24 23.44 4.12
CA GLY A 270 1.84 23.00 4.13
C GLY A 270 0.94 23.99 3.39
N GLY A 271 1.09 25.29 3.61
CA GLY A 271 0.35 26.34 2.89
C GLY A 271 0.76 26.45 1.41
N GLU A 272 2.08 26.46 1.13
CA GLU A 272 2.61 26.53 -0.23
C GLU A 272 2.14 25.33 -1.09
N PHE A 273 2.24 24.12 -0.56
CA PHE A 273 1.88 22.90 -1.27
C PHE A 273 0.36 22.73 -1.41
N LYS A 274 -0.44 23.21 -0.42
CA LYS A 274 -1.90 23.23 -0.58
C LYS A 274 -2.35 24.12 -1.75
N THR A 275 -1.66 25.22 -2.00
CA THR A 275 -1.92 26.07 -3.17
C THR A 275 -1.48 25.41 -4.48
N ARG A 276 -0.35 24.67 -4.46
CA ARG A 276 0.19 23.98 -5.65
C ARG A 276 -0.58 22.69 -5.99
N TYR A 277 -1.12 22.00 -5.00
CA TYR A 277 -1.87 20.76 -5.10
C TYR A 277 -3.26 20.90 -4.46
N PRO A 278 -4.14 21.75 -5.02
CA PRO A 278 -5.42 22.13 -4.37
C PRO A 278 -6.40 20.96 -4.23
N ASP A 279 -6.28 19.94 -5.05
CA ASP A 279 -7.11 18.75 -5.09
C ASP A 279 -6.61 17.60 -4.19
N TRP A 280 -5.49 17.80 -3.48
CA TRP A 280 -5.06 16.86 -2.44
C TRP A 280 -5.86 17.11 -1.16
N PRO A 281 -6.57 16.10 -0.62
CA PRO A 281 -7.52 16.31 0.47
C PRO A 281 -6.87 16.74 1.78
N ASN A 282 -5.67 16.26 2.04
CA ASN A 282 -4.91 16.55 3.25
C ASN A 282 -3.47 16.95 2.88
N MET A 283 -2.99 18.09 3.38
CA MET A 283 -1.66 18.63 3.07
C MET A 283 -0.83 18.82 4.35
N ASN A 284 -0.85 17.83 5.22
CA ASN A 284 0.03 17.84 6.39
C ASN A 284 1.41 17.27 6.05
N VAL A 285 2.32 18.14 5.59
CA VAL A 285 3.69 17.77 5.20
C VAL A 285 4.70 17.83 6.36
N ALA A 286 4.29 18.26 7.56
CA ALA A 286 5.21 18.56 8.67
C ALA A 286 6.06 17.35 9.09
N GLY A 287 5.49 16.14 9.11
CA GLY A 287 6.21 14.90 9.41
C GLY A 287 7.31 14.63 8.39
N PHE A 288 6.98 14.70 7.11
CA PHE A 288 7.93 14.46 6.02
C PHE A 288 9.01 15.54 5.94
N VAL A 289 8.68 16.82 6.20
CA VAL A 289 9.65 17.91 6.30
C VAL A 289 10.65 17.65 7.42
N ARG A 290 10.22 17.19 8.60
CA ARG A 290 11.14 16.79 9.67
C ARG A 290 12.12 15.70 9.23
N SER A 291 11.65 14.69 8.50
CA SER A 291 12.53 13.64 7.96
C SER A 291 13.57 14.22 6.98
N ILE A 292 13.19 15.21 6.13
CA ILE A 292 14.14 15.90 5.26
C ILE A 292 15.19 16.68 6.07
N TYR A 293 14.80 17.26 7.20
CA TYR A 293 15.72 18.03 8.04
C TYR A 293 16.73 17.15 8.79
N THR A 294 16.46 15.87 8.94
CA THR A 294 17.35 14.90 9.59
C THR A 294 18.28 14.17 8.61
N GLU A 295 18.06 14.28 7.30
CA GLU A 295 19.01 13.87 6.27
C GLU A 295 20.22 14.85 6.28
#